data_5cef9c4923fa13acb0ba89c133f9cb11
#
_entry.id   5cef9c4923fa13acb0ba89c133f9cb11
#
_cell.length_a   1.000
_cell.length_b   1.000
_cell.length_c   1.000
_cell.angle_alpha   90.00
_cell.angle_beta   90.00
_cell.angle_gamma   90.00
#
_symmetry.space_group_name_H-M   'P 1'
#
loop_
_entity.id
_entity.type
_entity.pdbx_description
1 polymer ?
#
loop_
_entity_poly.entity_id
_entity_poly.type
_entity_poly.pdbx_seq_one_letter_code
_entity_poly.pdbx_strand_id
1 'polypeptide(L)'
;KQYYDILKFIPASGAASRMFKNIYSFIEEYKGKEIPEDFLRKENIKADSIESFFINIRDFAFYDDLKNKMAECGKDINTLLNENKLVDIAEFLLENKGLGYGKLPKALLKFHKYKETSRYALEEHLVEAAQYSTADTEEGIVAQLHFTVSQEHLNIFKKVVEEVVPRYEEQFGIRYDISYSVQKPST
;
A
#
# COMPACT_ATOMS: atom_id res chain seq x y z
N LYS A 1 -5.23 2.94 40.98
CA LYS A 1 -4.64 2.81 39.64
C LYS A 1 -4.95 4.11 38.89
N GLN A 2 -3.92 4.75 38.38
CA GLN A 2 -4.09 5.92 37.49
C GLN A 2 -4.31 5.36 36.09
N TYR A 3 -5.50 5.55 35.52
CA TYR A 3 -5.80 5.15 34.14
C TYR A 3 -5.35 6.29 33.24
N TYR A 4 -4.56 5.98 32.22
CA TYR A 4 -4.17 6.91 31.18
C TYR A 4 -4.97 6.60 29.92
N ASP A 5 -5.59 7.61 29.33
CA ASP A 5 -6.12 7.52 27.98
C ASP A 5 -4.97 7.66 26.99
N ILE A 6 -4.68 6.61 26.25
CA ILE A 6 -3.62 6.59 25.24
C ILE A 6 -4.27 6.63 23.88
N LEU A 7 -4.02 7.70 23.12
CA LEU A 7 -4.46 7.84 21.73
C LEU A 7 -3.27 7.82 20.79
N LYS A 8 -3.24 6.87 19.88
CA LYS A 8 -2.27 6.84 18.78
C LYS A 8 -2.77 7.70 17.62
N PHE A 9 -2.13 8.83 17.37
CA PHE A 9 -2.45 9.73 16.27
C PHE A 9 -1.61 9.40 15.03
N ILE A 10 -2.28 9.20 13.86
CA ILE A 10 -1.65 8.73 12.64
C ILE A 10 -2.01 9.64 11.46
N PRO A 11 -1.04 10.43 10.93
CA PRO A 11 -1.23 11.16 9.69
C PRO A 11 -1.25 10.20 8.49
N ALA A 12 -2.42 9.95 7.91
CA ALA A 12 -2.62 8.97 6.85
C ALA A 12 -3.05 9.57 5.49
N SER A 13 -3.04 10.91 5.38
CA SER A 13 -3.44 11.64 4.17
C SER A 13 -2.35 11.74 3.09
N GLY A 14 -1.11 11.35 3.41
CA GLY A 14 0.04 11.51 2.51
C GLY A 14 -0.11 10.75 1.20
N ALA A 15 -0.06 11.46 0.06
CA ALA A 15 -0.09 10.86 -1.26
C ALA A 15 1.16 10.02 -1.56
N ALA A 16 0.96 8.91 -2.27
CA ALA A 16 2.06 8.02 -2.67
C ALA A 16 2.76 8.46 -3.98
N SER A 17 2.26 9.47 -4.68
CA SER A 17 2.71 9.86 -6.02
C SER A 17 4.22 10.08 -6.15
N ARG A 18 4.87 10.62 -5.10
CA ARG A 18 6.35 10.81 -5.13
C ARG A 18 7.12 9.50 -5.15
N MET A 19 6.57 8.42 -4.58
CA MET A 19 7.23 7.11 -4.55
C MET A 19 7.29 6.47 -5.94
N PHE A 20 6.32 6.79 -6.78
CA PHE A 20 6.17 6.23 -8.11
C PHE A 20 6.70 7.14 -9.22
N LYS A 21 7.44 8.21 -8.88
CA LYS A 21 7.94 9.18 -9.85
C LYS A 21 8.71 8.50 -11.01
N ASN A 22 9.61 7.57 -10.68
CA ASN A 22 10.41 6.87 -11.71
C ASN A 22 9.53 5.99 -12.62
N ILE A 23 8.47 5.39 -12.07
CA ILE A 23 7.53 4.57 -12.86
C ILE A 23 6.70 5.48 -13.78
N TYR A 24 6.23 6.63 -13.30
CA TYR A 24 5.56 7.61 -14.16
C TYR A 24 6.45 8.10 -15.31
N SER A 25 7.70 8.48 -15.00
CA SER A 25 8.65 8.92 -16.03
C SER A 25 8.91 7.80 -17.06
N PHE A 26 9.01 6.55 -16.61
CA PHE A 26 9.15 5.40 -17.49
C PHE A 26 7.93 5.22 -18.43
N ILE A 27 6.71 5.34 -17.90
CA ILE A 27 5.50 5.27 -18.71
C ILE A 27 5.50 6.39 -19.77
N GLU A 28 5.81 7.63 -19.37
CA GLU A 28 5.88 8.78 -20.31
C GLU A 28 6.91 8.57 -21.40
N GLU A 29 8.07 8.00 -21.06
CA GLU A 29 9.16 7.76 -22.01
C GLU A 29 8.83 6.67 -23.04
N TYR A 30 8.20 5.55 -22.58
CA TYR A 30 8.04 4.35 -23.40
C TYR A 30 6.61 4.07 -23.86
N LYS A 31 5.61 4.83 -23.45
CA LYS A 31 4.22 4.63 -23.89
C LYS A 31 4.09 4.76 -25.40
N GLY A 32 3.68 3.67 -26.05
CA GLY A 32 3.56 3.58 -27.52
C GLY A 32 4.88 3.45 -28.25
N LYS A 33 5.99 3.16 -27.55
CA LYS A 33 7.30 2.90 -28.13
C LYS A 33 7.82 1.53 -27.73
N GLU A 34 8.79 1.04 -28.46
CA GLU A 34 9.50 -0.19 -28.11
C GLU A 34 10.51 0.06 -26.98
N ILE A 35 10.54 -0.85 -26.01
CA ILE A 35 11.54 -0.87 -24.95
C ILE A 35 12.75 -1.68 -25.47
N PRO A 36 13.99 -1.20 -25.33
CA PRO A 36 15.18 -1.93 -25.77
C PRO A 36 15.22 -3.36 -25.22
N GLU A 37 15.61 -4.34 -26.05
CA GLU A 37 15.66 -5.76 -25.65
C GLU A 37 16.60 -6.02 -24.47
N ASP A 38 17.65 -5.22 -24.34
CA ASP A 38 18.64 -5.28 -23.26
C ASP A 38 18.27 -4.47 -22.03
N PHE A 39 17.07 -3.84 -22.00
CA PHE A 39 16.65 -2.93 -20.92
C PHE A 39 16.82 -3.53 -19.54
N LEU A 40 16.43 -4.78 -19.34
CA LEU A 40 16.57 -5.51 -18.06
C LEU A 40 17.89 -6.30 -17.93
N ARG A 41 18.79 -6.22 -18.92
CA ARG A 41 20.06 -6.96 -18.96
C ARG A 41 21.29 -6.07 -18.90
N LYS A 42 21.11 -4.78 -18.65
CA LYS A 42 22.21 -3.80 -18.54
C LYS A 42 23.19 -4.19 -17.45
N GLU A 43 24.47 -3.94 -17.68
CA GLU A 43 25.49 -4.03 -16.63
C GLU A 43 25.35 -2.86 -15.64
N ASN A 44 25.66 -3.09 -14.38
CA ASN A 44 25.67 -2.06 -13.33
C ASN A 44 24.31 -1.38 -13.07
N ILE A 45 23.21 -2.15 -13.03
CA ILE A 45 21.87 -1.66 -12.67
C ILE A 45 21.88 -1.11 -11.25
N LYS A 46 21.49 0.16 -11.10
CA LYS A 46 21.36 0.80 -9.79
C LYS A 46 20.14 0.27 -9.04
N ALA A 47 20.27 0.10 -7.73
CA ALA A 47 19.21 -0.48 -6.88
C ALA A 47 17.89 0.31 -6.91
N ASP A 48 17.94 1.64 -7.13
CA ASP A 48 16.79 2.54 -7.19
C ASP A 48 16.30 2.84 -8.60
N SER A 49 16.82 2.13 -9.61
CA SER A 49 16.44 2.32 -11.02
C SER A 49 15.14 1.59 -11.36
N ILE A 50 14.54 1.99 -12.48
CA ILE A 50 13.33 1.35 -13.01
C ILE A 50 13.62 -0.09 -13.50
N GLU A 51 14.81 -0.35 -14.00
CA GLU A 51 15.26 -1.68 -14.39
C GLU A 51 15.28 -2.60 -13.15
N SER A 52 15.88 -2.15 -12.03
CA SER A 52 15.90 -2.88 -10.77
C SER A 52 14.49 -3.16 -10.25
N PHE A 53 13.56 -2.19 -10.38
CA PHE A 53 12.16 -2.39 -10.03
C PHE A 53 11.55 -3.57 -10.78
N PHE A 54 11.67 -3.66 -12.10
CA PHE A 54 11.10 -4.75 -12.88
C PHE A 54 11.80 -6.10 -12.67
N ILE A 55 13.12 -6.09 -12.50
CA ILE A 55 13.87 -7.32 -12.19
C ILE A 55 13.41 -7.94 -10.88
N ASN A 56 13.16 -7.12 -9.87
CA ASN A 56 12.77 -7.54 -8.53
C ASN A 56 11.25 -7.44 -8.28
N ILE A 57 10.43 -7.29 -9.31
CA ILE A 57 8.99 -7.03 -9.15
C ILE A 57 8.28 -8.10 -8.31
N ARG A 58 8.74 -9.35 -8.36
CA ARG A 58 8.18 -10.48 -7.60
C ARG A 58 8.42 -10.40 -6.09
N ASP A 59 9.37 -9.58 -5.66
CA ASP A 59 9.72 -9.43 -4.25
C ASP A 59 8.89 -8.34 -3.55
N PHE A 60 8.18 -7.51 -4.32
CA PHE A 60 7.32 -6.48 -3.74
C PHE A 60 6.06 -7.07 -3.11
N ALA A 61 5.62 -6.44 -2.01
CA ALA A 61 4.46 -6.87 -1.23
C ALA A 61 3.14 -6.84 -2.02
N PHE A 62 3.04 -6.02 -3.06
CA PHE A 62 1.88 -5.90 -3.94
C PHE A 62 1.87 -6.89 -5.11
N TYR A 63 2.93 -7.67 -5.32
CA TYR A 63 3.08 -8.46 -6.55
C TYR A 63 1.93 -9.45 -6.79
N ASP A 64 1.51 -10.17 -5.77
CA ASP A 64 0.43 -11.15 -5.90
C ASP A 64 -0.91 -10.48 -6.22
N ASP A 65 -1.21 -9.32 -5.60
CA ASP A 65 -2.39 -8.53 -5.92
C ASP A 65 -2.35 -8.02 -7.36
N LEU A 66 -1.19 -7.52 -7.81
CA LEU A 66 -1.01 -7.04 -9.17
C LEU A 66 -1.21 -8.18 -10.18
N LYS A 67 -0.59 -9.33 -9.94
CA LYS A 67 -0.73 -10.54 -10.77
C LYS A 67 -2.18 -10.98 -10.88
N ASN A 68 -2.88 -11.08 -9.74
CA ASN A 68 -4.29 -11.47 -9.70
C ASN A 68 -5.17 -10.47 -10.44
N LYS A 69 -4.95 -9.18 -10.22
CA LYS A 69 -5.70 -8.11 -10.88
C LYS A 69 -5.51 -8.11 -12.39
N MET A 70 -4.30 -8.37 -12.86
CA MET A 70 -4.01 -8.52 -14.29
C MET A 70 -4.68 -9.76 -14.87
N ALA A 71 -4.66 -10.90 -14.14
CA ALA A 71 -5.33 -12.14 -14.56
C ALA A 71 -6.85 -11.97 -14.70
N GLU A 72 -7.51 -11.24 -13.78
CA GLU A 72 -8.93 -10.86 -13.90
C GLU A 72 -9.24 -10.13 -15.21
N CYS A 73 -8.26 -9.39 -15.75
CA CYS A 73 -8.35 -8.67 -17.02
C CYS A 73 -7.81 -9.47 -18.22
N GLY A 74 -7.58 -10.79 -18.06
CA GLY A 74 -7.09 -11.68 -19.12
C GLY A 74 -5.62 -11.44 -19.48
N LYS A 75 -4.81 -10.83 -18.60
CA LYS A 75 -3.39 -10.57 -18.82
C LYS A 75 -2.54 -11.41 -17.87
N ASP A 76 -1.50 -12.07 -18.41
CA ASP A 76 -0.51 -12.77 -17.58
C ASP A 76 0.74 -11.91 -17.43
N ILE A 77 1.07 -11.56 -16.18
CA ILE A 77 2.23 -10.72 -15.86
C ILE A 77 3.56 -11.34 -16.31
N ASN A 78 3.69 -12.68 -16.25
CA ASN A 78 4.92 -13.32 -16.67
C ASN A 78 5.10 -13.25 -18.20
N THR A 79 4.03 -13.40 -18.96
CA THR A 79 4.03 -13.21 -20.39
C THR A 79 4.47 -11.78 -20.75
N LEU A 80 3.90 -10.78 -20.07
CA LEU A 80 4.25 -9.38 -20.33
C LEU A 80 5.70 -9.05 -19.94
N LEU A 81 6.22 -9.64 -18.86
CA LEU A 81 7.65 -9.51 -18.51
C LEU A 81 8.56 -10.12 -19.58
N ASN A 82 8.21 -11.32 -20.09
CA ASN A 82 9.00 -12.01 -21.11
C ASN A 82 8.96 -11.31 -22.48
N GLU A 83 7.83 -10.68 -22.80
CA GLU A 83 7.62 -9.91 -24.03
C GLU A 83 8.11 -8.45 -23.92
N ASN A 84 8.76 -8.09 -22.81
CA ASN A 84 9.23 -6.73 -22.51
C ASN A 84 8.13 -5.65 -22.56
N LYS A 85 6.87 -6.04 -22.29
CA LYS A 85 5.69 -5.15 -22.23
C LYS A 85 5.54 -4.51 -20.86
N LEU A 86 6.61 -3.86 -20.38
CA LEU A 86 6.74 -3.36 -19.03
C LEU A 86 5.83 -2.16 -18.75
N VAL A 87 5.48 -1.36 -19.77
CA VAL A 87 4.54 -0.23 -19.63
C VAL A 87 3.16 -0.72 -19.23
N ASP A 88 2.67 -1.83 -19.78
CA ASP A 88 1.38 -2.41 -19.38
C ASP A 88 1.36 -2.75 -17.89
N ILE A 89 2.43 -3.36 -17.39
CA ILE A 89 2.57 -3.73 -15.96
C ILE A 89 2.58 -2.47 -15.09
N ALA A 90 3.37 -1.46 -15.48
CA ALA A 90 3.45 -0.18 -14.76
C ALA A 90 2.09 0.54 -14.70
N GLU A 91 1.33 0.56 -15.80
CA GLU A 91 -0.01 1.13 -15.85
C GLU A 91 -0.99 0.34 -14.95
N PHE A 92 -0.93 -1.00 -14.93
CA PHE A 92 -1.76 -1.80 -14.01
C PHE A 92 -1.43 -1.58 -12.53
N LEU A 93 -0.19 -1.26 -12.20
CA LEU A 93 0.16 -0.88 -10.84
C LEU A 93 -0.44 0.48 -10.46
N LEU A 94 -0.33 1.49 -11.34
CA LEU A 94 -0.62 2.88 -10.98
C LEU A 94 -2.05 3.34 -11.29
N GLU A 95 -2.69 2.78 -12.33
CA GLU A 95 -3.99 3.25 -12.81
C GLU A 95 -5.17 2.48 -12.18
N ASN A 96 -6.36 3.08 -12.23
CA ASN A 96 -7.60 2.52 -11.66
C ASN A 96 -8.07 1.21 -12.34
N LYS A 97 -7.58 0.91 -13.55
CA LYS A 97 -7.83 -0.39 -14.21
C LYS A 97 -7.12 -1.56 -13.50
N GLY A 98 -6.09 -1.26 -12.71
CA GLY A 98 -5.30 -2.19 -11.93
C GLY A 98 -5.42 -1.92 -10.43
N LEU A 99 -4.28 -1.74 -9.74
CA LEU A 99 -4.25 -1.51 -8.29
C LEU A 99 -4.52 -0.05 -7.90
N GLY A 100 -4.41 0.91 -8.83
CA GLY A 100 -4.67 2.32 -8.57
C GLY A 100 -3.67 3.01 -7.63
N TYR A 101 -2.49 2.45 -7.43
CA TYR A 101 -1.50 2.93 -6.46
C TYR A 101 -1.05 4.37 -6.69
N GLY A 102 -1.15 4.86 -7.92
CA GLY A 102 -0.84 6.24 -8.25
C GLY A 102 -1.72 7.29 -7.58
N LYS A 103 -2.93 6.90 -7.14
CA LYS A 103 -3.92 7.80 -6.52
C LYS A 103 -4.19 7.49 -5.06
N LEU A 104 -3.76 6.33 -4.56
CA LEU A 104 -4.01 5.94 -3.16
C LEU A 104 -3.07 6.66 -2.19
N PRO A 105 -3.50 6.90 -0.95
CA PRO A 105 -2.62 7.36 0.10
C PRO A 105 -1.67 6.23 0.52
N LYS A 106 -0.47 6.59 1.00
CA LYS A 106 0.54 5.61 1.41
C LYS A 106 0.04 4.56 2.39
N ALA A 107 -0.86 4.96 3.29
CA ALA A 107 -1.41 4.07 4.30
C ALA A 107 -2.20 2.88 3.71
N LEU A 108 -2.72 3.01 2.49
CA LEU A 108 -3.46 1.98 1.77
C LEU A 108 -2.61 1.20 0.75
N LEU A 109 -1.30 1.33 0.80
CA LEU A 109 -0.39 0.55 -0.03
C LEU A 109 0.21 -0.61 0.76
N LYS A 110 0.43 -1.75 0.10
CA LYS A 110 1.14 -2.88 0.69
C LYS A 110 2.64 -2.68 0.54
N PHE A 111 3.33 -2.45 1.67
CA PHE A 111 4.78 -2.28 1.72
C PHE A 111 5.49 -3.43 2.43
N HIS A 112 4.79 -4.16 3.28
CA HIS A 112 5.37 -5.19 4.11
C HIS A 112 4.97 -6.57 3.59
N LYS A 113 5.96 -7.34 3.15
CA LYS A 113 5.80 -8.74 2.74
C LYS A 113 6.28 -9.64 3.87
N TYR A 114 5.39 -10.50 4.33
CA TYR A 114 5.67 -11.52 5.31
C TYR A 114 5.68 -12.89 4.61
N LYS A 115 6.09 -13.93 5.31
CA LYS A 115 6.22 -15.27 4.73
C LYS A 115 4.91 -15.76 4.07
N GLU A 116 3.78 -15.53 4.73
CA GLU A 116 2.47 -16.05 4.31
C GLU A 116 1.49 -14.94 3.85
N THR A 117 1.84 -13.66 3.99
CA THR A 117 0.93 -12.55 3.71
C THR A 117 1.67 -11.26 3.41
N SER A 118 0.95 -10.29 2.88
CA SER A 118 1.39 -8.90 2.77
C SER A 118 0.38 -7.97 3.44
N ARG A 119 0.84 -6.83 3.96
CA ARG A 119 0.02 -5.89 4.74
C ARG A 119 0.04 -4.50 4.16
N TYR A 120 -1.09 -3.82 4.30
CA TYR A 120 -1.15 -2.36 4.14
C TYR A 120 -0.32 -1.67 5.22
N ALA A 121 0.20 -0.47 4.91
CA ALA A 121 0.90 0.31 5.92
C ALA A 121 0.00 0.65 7.13
N LEU A 122 -1.30 0.83 6.95
CA LEU A 122 -2.25 1.03 8.04
C LEU A 122 -2.33 -0.16 9.01
N GLU A 123 -2.16 -1.39 8.52
CA GLU A 123 -2.22 -2.60 9.35
C GLU A 123 -1.04 -2.65 10.34
N GLU A 124 0.13 -2.14 9.95
CA GLU A 124 1.26 -2.04 10.87
C GLU A 124 0.95 -1.09 12.04
N HIS A 125 0.17 -0.02 11.79
CA HIS A 125 -0.27 0.87 12.88
C HIS A 125 -1.26 0.19 13.82
N LEU A 126 -2.08 -0.74 13.34
CA LEU A 126 -2.95 -1.56 14.21
C LEU A 126 -2.10 -2.50 15.07
N VAL A 127 -1.13 -3.19 14.47
CA VAL A 127 -0.20 -4.08 15.20
C VAL A 127 0.58 -3.32 16.26
N GLU A 128 1.16 -2.17 15.89
CA GLU A 128 1.88 -1.31 16.83
C GLU A 128 0.97 -0.83 17.98
N ALA A 129 -0.27 -0.43 17.69
CA ALA A 129 -1.21 0.01 18.72
C ALA A 129 -1.55 -1.12 19.69
N ALA A 130 -1.75 -2.34 19.20
CA ALA A 130 -1.97 -3.51 20.04
C ALA A 130 -0.81 -3.82 20.98
N GLN A 131 0.42 -3.53 20.55
CA GLN A 131 1.63 -3.84 21.34
C GLN A 131 2.02 -2.74 22.33
N TYR A 132 1.77 -1.46 21.98
CA TYR A 132 2.37 -0.33 22.72
C TYR A 132 1.38 0.76 23.16
N SER A 133 0.14 0.72 22.71
CA SER A 133 -0.82 1.81 22.93
C SER A 133 -2.20 1.30 23.39
N THR A 134 -2.22 0.26 24.22
CA THR A 134 -3.44 -0.27 24.80
C THR A 134 -3.70 0.30 26.19
N ALA A 135 -4.98 0.42 26.54
CA ALA A 135 -5.44 0.74 27.90
C ALA A 135 -6.40 -0.33 28.40
N ASP A 136 -6.30 -0.68 29.68
CA ASP A 136 -7.28 -1.49 30.38
C ASP A 136 -8.52 -0.65 30.67
N THR A 137 -9.68 -1.09 30.24
CA THR A 137 -10.98 -0.47 30.53
C THR A 137 -11.90 -1.44 31.24
N GLU A 138 -13.08 -0.97 31.69
CA GLU A 138 -14.11 -1.85 32.27
C GLU A 138 -14.65 -2.86 31.23
N GLU A 139 -14.55 -2.52 29.95
CA GLU A 139 -15.01 -3.35 28.82
C GLU A 139 -13.90 -4.23 28.22
N GLY A 140 -12.71 -4.23 28.80
CA GLY A 140 -11.55 -5.00 28.33
C GLY A 140 -10.39 -4.11 27.86
N ILE A 141 -9.47 -4.72 27.11
CA ILE A 141 -8.29 -4.02 26.58
C ILE A 141 -8.66 -3.30 25.28
N VAL A 142 -8.40 -2.01 25.21
CA VAL A 142 -8.74 -1.15 24.08
C VAL A 142 -7.49 -0.43 23.53
N ALA A 143 -7.33 -0.41 22.21
CA ALA A 143 -6.38 0.43 21.52
C ALA A 143 -7.13 1.56 20.79
N GLN A 144 -6.81 2.81 21.14
CA GLN A 144 -7.43 3.99 20.51
C GLN A 144 -6.52 4.54 19.42
N LEU A 145 -7.06 4.68 18.20
CA LEU A 145 -6.35 5.24 17.06
C LEU A 145 -7.15 6.39 16.43
N HIS A 146 -6.43 7.42 16.01
CA HIS A 146 -6.99 8.52 15.23
C HIS A 146 -6.24 8.69 13.92
N PHE A 147 -6.94 8.52 12.80
CA PHE A 147 -6.38 8.72 11.47
C PHE A 147 -6.79 10.07 10.90
N THR A 148 -5.79 10.83 10.42
CA THR A 148 -6.05 12.01 9.59
C THR A 148 -5.95 11.61 8.12
N VAL A 149 -7.05 11.72 7.37
CA VAL A 149 -7.14 11.30 5.97
C VAL A 149 -7.60 12.44 5.08
N SER A 150 -7.35 12.37 3.77
CA SER A 150 -7.93 13.32 2.82
C SER A 150 -9.42 13.02 2.60
N GLN A 151 -10.22 14.04 2.27
CA GLN A 151 -11.66 13.89 2.02
C GLN A 151 -11.94 12.86 0.92
N GLU A 152 -11.14 12.85 -0.13
CA GLU A 152 -11.31 11.95 -1.28
C GLU A 152 -11.07 10.47 -0.94
N HIS A 153 -10.23 10.18 0.07
CA HIS A 153 -9.88 8.81 0.46
C HIS A 153 -10.62 8.30 1.69
N LEU A 154 -11.42 9.14 2.37
CA LEU A 154 -12.08 8.77 3.63
C LEU A 154 -12.93 7.50 3.50
N ASN A 155 -13.71 7.37 2.44
CA ASN A 155 -14.61 6.23 2.27
C ASN A 155 -13.86 4.92 2.00
N ILE A 156 -12.85 4.96 1.11
CA ILE A 156 -12.03 3.77 0.84
C ILE A 156 -11.20 3.39 2.07
N PHE A 157 -10.70 4.38 2.81
CA PHE A 157 -9.93 4.14 4.03
C PHE A 157 -10.77 3.43 5.09
N LYS A 158 -11.99 3.91 5.37
CA LYS A 158 -12.94 3.29 6.30
C LYS A 158 -13.26 1.85 5.90
N LYS A 159 -13.54 1.63 4.61
CA LYS A 159 -13.83 0.29 4.10
C LYS A 159 -12.69 -0.69 4.35
N VAL A 160 -11.43 -0.28 4.09
CA VAL A 160 -10.26 -1.14 4.37
C VAL A 160 -10.10 -1.39 5.87
N VAL A 161 -10.30 -0.37 6.71
CA VAL A 161 -10.25 -0.54 8.17
C VAL A 161 -11.30 -1.54 8.65
N GLU A 162 -12.55 -1.41 8.20
CA GLU A 162 -13.65 -2.33 8.53
C GLU A 162 -13.34 -3.78 8.11
N GLU A 163 -12.63 -3.96 7.00
CA GLU A 163 -12.23 -5.27 6.50
C GLU A 163 -11.11 -5.91 7.35
N VAL A 164 -10.12 -5.13 7.77
CA VAL A 164 -8.91 -5.69 8.40
C VAL A 164 -8.96 -5.74 9.92
N VAL A 165 -9.68 -4.82 10.58
CA VAL A 165 -9.72 -4.70 12.05
C VAL A 165 -10.17 -5.98 12.76
N PRO A 166 -11.27 -6.66 12.34
CA PRO A 166 -11.74 -7.85 13.05
C PRO A 166 -10.69 -8.93 13.22
N ARG A 167 -9.83 -9.12 12.20
CA ARG A 167 -8.73 -10.08 12.26
C ARG A 167 -7.71 -9.73 13.35
N TYR A 168 -7.40 -8.45 13.52
CA TYR A 168 -6.43 -8.00 14.55
C TYR A 168 -7.04 -7.99 15.93
N GLU A 169 -8.35 -7.71 16.08
CA GLU A 169 -9.07 -7.84 17.36
C GLU A 169 -9.03 -9.29 17.85
N GLU A 170 -9.29 -10.24 16.95
CA GLU A 170 -9.20 -11.67 17.27
C GLU A 170 -7.75 -12.08 17.61
N GLN A 171 -6.78 -11.65 16.79
CA GLN A 171 -5.37 -12.01 16.94
C GLN A 171 -4.77 -11.54 18.28
N PHE A 172 -5.14 -10.34 18.72
CA PHE A 172 -4.54 -9.72 19.91
C PHE A 172 -5.45 -9.77 21.15
N GLY A 173 -6.72 -10.19 21.01
CA GLY A 173 -7.68 -10.23 22.11
C GLY A 173 -8.02 -8.85 22.66
N ILE A 174 -8.07 -7.83 21.79
CA ILE A 174 -8.35 -6.42 22.13
C ILE A 174 -9.48 -5.87 21.27
N ARG A 175 -9.97 -4.68 21.60
CA ARG A 175 -10.86 -3.89 20.77
C ARG A 175 -10.12 -2.67 20.22
N TYR A 176 -10.38 -2.30 18.98
CA TYR A 176 -9.90 -1.05 18.41
C TYR A 176 -11.02 0.00 18.41
N ASP A 177 -10.73 1.15 19.00
CA ASP A 177 -11.57 2.36 18.89
C ASP A 177 -10.91 3.31 17.89
N ILE A 178 -11.51 3.42 16.69
CA ILE A 178 -10.89 4.12 15.57
C ILE A 178 -11.72 5.34 15.19
N SER A 179 -11.08 6.50 15.24
CA SER A 179 -11.65 7.78 14.87
C SER A 179 -10.92 8.41 13.68
N TYR A 180 -11.59 9.35 13.02
CA TYR A 180 -11.07 9.98 11.80
C TYR A 180 -11.24 11.49 11.84
N SER A 181 -10.26 12.20 11.29
CA SER A 181 -10.39 13.60 10.89
C SER A 181 -10.02 13.79 9.42
N VAL A 182 -10.63 14.78 8.78
CA VAL A 182 -10.31 15.14 7.41
C VAL A 182 -9.26 16.24 7.42
N GLN A 183 -8.14 16.00 6.77
CA GLN A 183 -7.13 17.02 6.58
C GLN A 183 -7.68 18.08 5.62
N LYS A 184 -7.74 19.32 6.08
CA LYS A 184 -8.02 20.46 5.19
C LYS A 184 -6.78 20.73 4.34
N PRO A 185 -6.93 21.04 3.03
CA PRO A 185 -5.83 21.52 2.23
C PRO A 185 -5.18 22.73 2.92
N SER A 186 -3.85 22.77 2.95
CA SER A 186 -3.16 24.00 3.32
C SER A 186 -3.46 25.05 2.25
N THR A 187 -4.11 26.12 2.63
CA THR A 187 -4.30 27.32 1.81
C THR A 187 -2.98 28.00 1.54
#